data_57231d26f3e334c34618b4ef72fcfa99
#
_entry.id   57231d26f3e334c34618b4ef72fcfa99
#
_cell.length_a   1.000
_cell.length_b   1.000
_cell.length_c   1.000
_cell.angle_alpha   90.00
_cell.angle_beta   90.00
_cell.angle_gamma   90.00
#
_symmetry.space_group_name_H-M   'P 1'
#
loop_
_entity.id
_entity.type
_entity.pdbx_description
1 polymer ?
#
loop_
_entity_poly.entity_id
_entity_poly.type
_entity_poly.pdbx_seq_one_letter_code
_entity_poly.pdbx_strand_id
1 'polypeptide(L)'
;VLERGEVANSWRNERWDSLRLLTPNWQCRLPGRQYDGDDPDGFMSAAEVATFISTYSTEIGAPVHTGTPVTGVRRSGNNGYVVTTPAEEWQCDTVVLASGAFNRPHVPEAATAMPASVRMFTPAQYRNANDLPAGGVLVVGASATGVQLAQEIQLSGRQVTLAVGEHVRGRRMYRGRDLHWWMDVSGVLHERYDEVDDIVRARRVPSMQLAGTDGLSEVDLNALTAIGVQIVGRLATVRENVALFSGSLRNKCELADLKLGRLLNTIDEWAITNGLDDSVPPPHRFEPTVVPSSPTLMLDLERGGIAAVVWASGFRPDYSWLDVEVVDAKGMIRHDGGVVTEAPGMYLIGMPFLRRRNSSFIDGACDDAQDLVVALAEHLDGIATDRGTVGASRVTDSVPEPRTDSLRSDSPPLTELL
;
A
#
# COMPACT_ATOMS: atom_id res chain seq x y z
N VAL A 1 5.24 15.97 -14.86
CA VAL A 1 4.58 14.72 -14.48
C VAL A 1 3.43 14.47 -15.46
N LEU A 2 3.30 13.24 -15.98
CA LEU A 2 2.17 12.84 -16.83
C LEU A 2 1.20 12.01 -15.97
N GLU A 3 -0.04 12.48 -15.82
CA GLU A 3 -1.09 11.83 -15.02
C GLU A 3 -2.30 11.53 -15.91
N ARG A 4 -2.76 10.26 -15.91
CA ARG A 4 -3.90 9.83 -16.74
C ARG A 4 -5.22 10.49 -16.37
N GLY A 5 -5.40 10.83 -15.11
CA GLY A 5 -6.60 11.47 -14.58
C GLY A 5 -6.31 12.87 -14.05
N GLU A 6 -6.95 13.20 -12.95
CA GLU A 6 -6.66 14.39 -12.15
C GLU A 6 -5.59 14.08 -11.10
N VAL A 7 -5.00 15.11 -10.49
CA VAL A 7 -4.12 14.91 -9.34
C VAL A 7 -4.87 14.14 -8.24
N ALA A 8 -4.23 13.12 -7.71
CA ALA A 8 -4.80 12.18 -6.74
C ALA A 8 -6.04 11.38 -7.24
N ASN A 9 -6.12 11.13 -8.55
CA ASN A 9 -7.27 10.47 -9.19
C ASN A 9 -7.68 9.16 -8.50
N SER A 10 -6.73 8.29 -8.11
CA SER A 10 -7.06 7.01 -7.49
C SER A 10 -7.74 7.15 -6.13
N TRP A 11 -7.45 8.22 -5.38
CA TRP A 11 -8.12 8.54 -4.12
C TRP A 11 -9.54 9.06 -4.35
N ARG A 12 -9.78 9.82 -5.42
CA ARG A 12 -11.09 10.36 -5.76
C ARG A 12 -12.04 9.33 -6.34
N ASN A 13 -11.54 8.46 -7.23
CA ASN A 13 -12.37 7.71 -8.15
C ASN A 13 -12.27 6.19 -8.00
N GLU A 14 -11.24 5.66 -7.31
CA GLU A 14 -10.95 4.22 -7.28
C GLU A 14 -11.00 3.64 -5.86
N ARG A 15 -11.68 4.32 -4.93
CA ARG A 15 -11.83 3.89 -3.53
C ARG A 15 -13.30 3.79 -3.15
N TRP A 16 -13.59 2.97 -2.15
CA TRP A 16 -14.94 2.90 -1.58
C TRP A 16 -15.20 4.09 -0.65
N ASP A 17 -16.48 4.41 -0.46
CA ASP A 17 -16.91 5.68 0.12
C ASP A 17 -16.43 5.89 1.58
N SER A 18 -16.37 4.82 2.37
CA SER A 18 -15.96 4.86 3.78
C SER A 18 -14.46 4.71 4.00
N LEU A 19 -13.64 4.61 2.93
CA LEU A 19 -12.20 4.43 3.09
C LEU A 19 -11.58 5.59 3.85
N ARG A 20 -10.85 5.25 4.91
CA ARG A 20 -9.91 6.14 5.59
C ARG A 20 -8.49 5.58 5.53
N LEU A 21 -7.49 6.43 5.70
CA LEU A 21 -6.10 5.99 5.80
C LEU A 21 -5.92 5.01 6.97
N LEU A 22 -4.97 4.11 6.85
CA LEU A 22 -4.51 3.27 7.96
C LEU A 22 -3.51 4.01 8.85
N THR A 23 -2.78 4.95 8.27
CA THR A 23 -1.82 5.81 8.94
C THR A 23 -2.55 6.97 9.63
N PRO A 24 -2.24 7.28 10.89
CA PRO A 24 -2.75 8.47 11.56
C PRO A 24 -2.36 9.74 10.81
N ASN A 25 -3.13 10.81 11.01
CA ASN A 25 -2.93 12.08 10.31
C ASN A 25 -1.56 12.71 10.59
N TRP A 26 -1.01 12.58 11.81
CA TRP A 26 0.33 13.06 12.14
C TRP A 26 1.44 12.43 11.29
N GLN A 27 1.21 11.22 10.76
CA GLN A 27 2.15 10.54 9.88
C GLN A 27 2.03 10.99 8.41
N CYS A 28 1.02 11.77 8.06
CA CYS A 28 0.82 12.26 6.69
C CYS A 28 1.69 13.48 6.43
N ARG A 29 2.91 13.25 5.96
CA ARG A 29 3.94 14.26 5.70
C ARG A 29 4.44 14.17 4.28
N LEU A 30 4.64 15.34 3.64
CA LEU A 30 5.31 15.52 2.36
C LEU A 30 6.40 16.59 2.52
N PRO A 31 7.40 16.71 1.63
CA PRO A 31 8.45 17.72 1.76
C PRO A 31 7.87 19.13 1.94
N GLY A 32 8.12 19.73 3.11
CA GLY A 32 7.60 21.06 3.44
C GLY A 32 6.11 21.13 3.80
N ARG A 33 5.40 20.01 3.88
CA ARG A 33 3.99 19.97 4.29
C ARG A 33 3.71 18.78 5.21
N GLN A 34 2.99 19.04 6.29
CA GLN A 34 2.44 18.03 7.19
C GLN A 34 0.94 18.25 7.36
N TYR A 35 0.26 17.30 7.98
CA TYR A 35 -1.12 17.50 8.40
C TYR A 35 -1.20 18.67 9.40
N ASP A 36 -2.11 19.59 9.16
CA ASP A 36 -2.31 20.83 9.91
C ASP A 36 -3.72 20.99 10.49
N GLY A 37 -4.51 19.91 10.50
CA GLY A 37 -5.85 19.89 11.09
C GLY A 37 -5.85 19.65 12.61
N ASP A 38 -7.04 19.72 13.20
CA ASP A 38 -7.24 19.67 14.65
C ASP A 38 -7.23 18.23 15.24
N ASP A 39 -7.17 17.20 14.41
CA ASP A 39 -7.21 15.79 14.81
C ASP A 39 -5.97 15.02 14.30
N PRO A 40 -4.80 15.20 14.91
CA PRO A 40 -3.58 14.54 14.47
C PRO A 40 -3.63 13.01 14.64
N ASP A 41 -4.37 12.49 15.61
CA ASP A 41 -4.50 11.06 15.88
C ASP A 41 -5.66 10.39 15.09
N GLY A 42 -6.43 11.18 14.37
CA GLY A 42 -7.48 10.72 13.47
C GLY A 42 -6.94 10.21 12.13
N PHE A 43 -7.86 9.94 11.21
CA PHE A 43 -7.53 9.30 9.91
C PHE A 43 -8.26 10.02 8.79
N MET A 44 -7.53 10.60 7.84
CA MET A 44 -8.11 11.22 6.66
C MET A 44 -8.94 10.22 5.85
N SER A 45 -10.12 10.63 5.44
CA SER A 45 -10.92 9.96 4.41
C SER A 45 -10.22 10.01 3.04
N ALA A 46 -10.65 9.19 2.10
CA ALA A 46 -10.11 9.21 0.73
C ALA A 46 -10.22 10.61 0.08
N ALA A 47 -11.32 11.35 0.35
CA ALA A 47 -11.53 12.71 -0.16
C ALA A 47 -10.57 13.73 0.47
N GLU A 48 -10.31 13.62 1.78
CA GLU A 48 -9.34 14.48 2.49
C GLU A 48 -7.91 14.21 2.00
N VAL A 49 -7.53 12.95 1.80
CA VAL A 49 -6.23 12.59 1.19
C VAL A 49 -6.10 13.19 -0.20
N ALA A 50 -7.13 13.07 -1.02
CA ALA A 50 -7.12 13.65 -2.36
C ALA A 50 -6.96 15.17 -2.32
N THR A 51 -7.58 15.84 -1.36
CA THR A 51 -7.44 17.29 -1.13
C THR A 51 -6.03 17.62 -0.65
N PHE A 52 -5.49 16.88 0.32
CA PHE A 52 -4.13 17.07 0.85
C PHE A 52 -3.07 17.00 -0.26
N ILE A 53 -3.12 15.97 -1.12
CA ILE A 53 -2.18 15.79 -2.25
C ILE A 53 -2.38 16.89 -3.31
N SER A 54 -3.62 17.23 -3.65
CA SER A 54 -3.91 18.25 -4.69
C SER A 54 -3.46 19.64 -4.25
N THR A 55 -3.68 19.99 -2.98
CA THR A 55 -3.23 21.25 -2.40
C THR A 55 -1.70 21.32 -2.43
N TYR A 56 -1.03 20.26 -1.98
CA TYR A 56 0.43 20.16 -2.04
C TYR A 56 0.97 20.35 -3.46
N SER A 57 0.39 19.65 -4.45
CA SER A 57 0.79 19.80 -5.86
C SER A 57 0.69 21.24 -6.36
N THR A 58 -0.34 21.99 -5.91
CA THR A 58 -0.54 23.39 -6.26
C THR A 58 0.48 24.30 -5.56
N GLU A 59 0.69 24.09 -4.26
CA GLU A 59 1.63 24.88 -3.43
C GLU A 59 3.05 24.83 -3.93
N ILE A 60 3.53 23.65 -4.36
CA ILE A 60 4.89 23.49 -4.90
C ILE A 60 4.97 23.84 -6.39
N GLY A 61 3.88 24.23 -7.04
CA GLY A 61 3.84 24.53 -8.47
C GLY A 61 4.23 23.32 -9.35
N ALA A 62 3.85 22.10 -8.96
CA ALA A 62 4.24 20.88 -9.67
C ALA A 62 3.78 20.91 -11.13
N PRO A 63 4.67 20.68 -12.13
CA PRO A 63 4.30 20.68 -13.55
C PRO A 63 3.58 19.37 -13.92
N VAL A 64 2.29 19.26 -13.57
CA VAL A 64 1.47 18.07 -13.84
C VAL A 64 0.60 18.30 -15.07
N HIS A 65 0.76 17.43 -16.07
CA HIS A 65 -0.12 17.32 -17.23
C HIS A 65 -1.19 16.27 -16.90
N THR A 66 -2.37 16.72 -16.52
CA THR A 66 -3.54 15.89 -16.22
C THR A 66 -4.24 15.42 -17.49
N GLY A 67 -5.06 14.36 -17.42
CA GLY A 67 -5.73 13.79 -18.59
C GLY A 67 -4.76 13.23 -19.64
N THR A 68 -3.52 12.91 -19.25
CA THR A 68 -2.44 12.52 -20.15
C THR A 68 -2.02 11.07 -19.87
N PRO A 69 -2.77 10.08 -20.36
CA PRO A 69 -2.42 8.68 -20.19
C PRO A 69 -1.17 8.30 -20.98
N VAL A 70 -0.18 7.74 -20.33
CA VAL A 70 0.98 7.15 -20.98
C VAL A 70 0.57 5.82 -21.58
N THR A 71 0.79 5.67 -22.89
CA THR A 71 0.46 4.46 -23.66
C THR A 71 1.69 3.66 -24.08
N GLY A 72 2.89 4.24 -23.96
CA GLY A 72 4.14 3.57 -24.25
C GLY A 72 5.33 4.22 -23.58
N VAL A 73 6.30 3.43 -23.14
CA VAL A 73 7.65 3.87 -22.78
C VAL A 73 8.62 2.92 -23.40
N ARG A 74 9.52 3.43 -24.23
CA ARG A 74 10.56 2.67 -24.94
C ARG A 74 11.92 3.35 -24.84
N ARG A 75 12.99 2.63 -25.05
CA ARG A 75 14.33 3.23 -25.15
C ARG A 75 14.45 4.10 -26.41
N SER A 76 15.21 5.18 -26.31
CA SER A 76 15.59 6.07 -27.40
C SER A 76 17.11 6.03 -27.62
N GLY A 77 17.55 5.35 -28.65
CA GLY A 77 18.99 5.23 -28.95
C GLY A 77 19.77 4.63 -27.76
N ASN A 78 20.99 5.16 -27.54
CA ASN A 78 21.87 4.63 -26.50
C ASN A 78 21.59 5.20 -25.09
N ASN A 79 21.02 6.40 -24.98
CA ASN A 79 20.87 7.10 -23.71
C ASN A 79 19.55 7.89 -23.67
N GLY A 80 18.50 7.30 -23.14
CA GLY A 80 17.25 8.00 -22.92
C GLY A 80 16.01 7.18 -23.27
N TYR A 81 14.86 7.84 -23.19
CA TYR A 81 13.56 7.21 -23.36
C TYR A 81 12.64 8.07 -24.22
N VAL A 82 11.68 7.42 -24.86
CA VAL A 82 10.52 8.05 -25.46
C VAL A 82 9.28 7.60 -24.69
N VAL A 83 8.52 8.57 -24.20
CA VAL A 83 7.24 8.37 -23.54
C VAL A 83 6.15 8.77 -24.51
N THR A 84 5.27 7.83 -24.87
CA THR A 84 4.18 8.03 -25.82
C THR A 84 2.87 8.25 -25.10
N THR A 85 2.13 9.25 -25.55
CA THR A 85 0.75 9.54 -25.17
C THR A 85 -0.14 9.55 -26.41
N PRO A 86 -1.47 9.57 -26.30
CA PRO A 86 -2.33 9.71 -27.48
C PRO A 86 -2.14 11.01 -28.26
N ALA A 87 -1.62 12.07 -27.62
CA ALA A 87 -1.45 13.40 -28.21
C ALA A 87 -0.05 13.62 -28.78
N GLU A 88 1.00 13.12 -28.11
CA GLU A 88 2.40 13.46 -28.42
C GLU A 88 3.39 12.45 -27.86
N GLU A 89 4.65 12.57 -28.31
CA GLU A 89 5.80 11.83 -27.76
C GLU A 89 6.74 12.79 -27.01
N TRP A 90 7.20 12.34 -25.85
CA TRP A 90 8.16 13.03 -24.99
C TRP A 90 9.51 12.31 -25.06
N GLN A 91 10.55 13.04 -25.38
CA GLN A 91 11.91 12.52 -25.29
C GLN A 91 12.54 12.98 -23.97
N CYS A 92 13.16 12.08 -23.24
CA CYS A 92 13.78 12.37 -21.96
C CYS A 92 15.02 11.50 -21.72
N ASP A 93 15.97 12.03 -20.97
CA ASP A 93 17.18 11.29 -20.58
C ASP A 93 16.88 10.29 -19.47
N THR A 94 15.90 10.60 -18.62
CA THR A 94 15.48 9.75 -17.49
C THR A 94 13.96 9.61 -17.41
N VAL A 95 13.49 8.52 -16.82
CA VAL A 95 12.07 8.28 -16.55
C VAL A 95 11.87 7.72 -15.15
N VAL A 96 10.95 8.32 -14.36
CA VAL A 96 10.56 7.84 -13.07
C VAL A 96 9.15 7.26 -13.13
N LEU A 97 9.04 5.95 -12.91
CA LEU A 97 7.78 5.24 -12.90
C LEU A 97 7.13 5.36 -11.51
N ALA A 98 6.14 6.24 -11.40
CA ALA A 98 5.38 6.51 -10.17
C ALA A 98 3.95 5.97 -10.21
N SER A 99 3.68 4.99 -11.08
CA SER A 99 2.34 4.41 -11.29
C SER A 99 1.83 3.59 -10.09
N GLY A 100 2.70 3.24 -9.15
CA GLY A 100 2.36 2.47 -7.96
C GLY A 100 2.08 0.99 -8.23
N ALA A 101 1.73 0.26 -7.16
CA ALA A 101 1.54 -1.19 -7.17
C ALA A 101 0.06 -1.63 -7.20
N PHE A 102 -0.89 -0.70 -7.12
CA PHE A 102 -2.31 -1.00 -6.90
C PHE A 102 -3.18 -0.67 -8.12
N ASN A 103 -2.65 -0.89 -9.33
CA ASN A 103 -3.33 -0.53 -10.59
C ASN A 103 -4.45 -1.51 -10.95
N ARG A 104 -4.19 -2.80 -10.84
CA ARG A 104 -5.10 -3.87 -11.26
C ARG A 104 -5.49 -4.75 -10.08
N PRO A 105 -6.77 -4.81 -9.69
CA PRO A 105 -7.23 -5.79 -8.71
C PRO A 105 -6.88 -7.20 -9.18
N HIS A 106 -6.32 -8.00 -8.29
CA HIS A 106 -6.05 -9.40 -8.57
C HIS A 106 -7.30 -10.23 -8.35
N VAL A 107 -7.85 -10.77 -9.42
CA VAL A 107 -8.97 -11.72 -9.40
C VAL A 107 -8.41 -13.12 -9.62
N PRO A 108 -8.55 -14.06 -8.65
CA PRO A 108 -8.05 -15.42 -8.79
C PRO A 108 -8.76 -16.20 -9.90
N GLU A 109 -8.11 -17.22 -10.44
CA GLU A 109 -8.67 -18.11 -11.47
C GLU A 109 -9.99 -18.76 -11.03
N ALA A 110 -10.17 -19.00 -9.73
CA ALA A 110 -11.43 -19.50 -9.17
C ALA A 110 -12.67 -18.65 -9.54
N ALA A 111 -12.48 -17.39 -9.91
CA ALA A 111 -13.56 -16.51 -10.37
C ALA A 111 -14.22 -16.99 -11.68
N THR A 112 -13.48 -17.69 -12.54
CA THR A 112 -14.01 -18.19 -13.83
C THR A 112 -15.08 -19.26 -13.63
N ALA A 113 -15.10 -19.92 -12.48
CA ALA A 113 -16.07 -20.97 -12.13
C ALA A 113 -17.20 -20.47 -11.21
N MET A 114 -17.29 -19.14 -10.99
CA MET A 114 -18.40 -18.57 -10.21
C MET A 114 -19.73 -18.70 -10.95
N PRO A 115 -20.82 -19.07 -10.26
CA PRO A 115 -22.14 -19.09 -10.87
C PRO A 115 -22.54 -17.70 -11.41
N ALA A 116 -23.26 -17.67 -12.53
CA ALA A 116 -23.73 -16.41 -13.12
C ALA A 116 -24.72 -15.64 -12.21
N SER A 117 -25.32 -16.32 -11.23
CA SER A 117 -26.20 -15.73 -10.21
C SER A 117 -25.43 -14.90 -9.17
N VAL A 118 -24.12 -15.12 -9.01
CA VAL A 118 -23.27 -14.42 -8.04
C VAL A 118 -22.56 -13.24 -8.72
N ARG A 119 -22.88 -12.02 -8.30
CA ARG A 119 -22.20 -10.82 -8.81
C ARG A 119 -20.80 -10.68 -8.22
N MET A 120 -19.84 -10.36 -9.08
CA MET A 120 -18.44 -10.21 -8.71
C MET A 120 -18.07 -8.73 -8.61
N PHE A 121 -17.34 -8.39 -7.56
CA PHE A 121 -16.81 -7.05 -7.30
C PHE A 121 -15.32 -7.14 -6.97
N THR A 122 -14.60 -6.11 -7.31
CA THR A 122 -13.26 -5.83 -6.80
C THR A 122 -13.32 -4.60 -5.89
N PRO A 123 -12.32 -4.34 -5.03
CA PRO A 123 -12.31 -3.13 -4.20
C PRO A 123 -12.37 -1.82 -4.98
N ALA A 124 -11.91 -1.81 -6.24
CA ALA A 124 -12.00 -0.65 -7.13
C ALA A 124 -13.41 -0.40 -7.70
N GLN A 125 -14.25 -1.44 -7.72
CA GLN A 125 -15.65 -1.38 -8.21
C GLN A 125 -16.66 -1.22 -7.07
N TYR A 126 -16.31 -1.70 -5.87
CA TYR A 126 -17.14 -1.56 -4.69
C TYR A 126 -17.13 -0.10 -4.21
N ARG A 127 -18.31 0.50 -4.01
CA ARG A 127 -18.45 1.83 -3.42
C ARG A 127 -18.97 1.77 -1.99
N ASN A 128 -20.07 1.09 -1.79
CA ASN A 128 -20.66 0.87 -0.47
C ASN A 128 -21.56 -0.37 -0.48
N ALA A 129 -22.04 -0.80 0.69
CA ALA A 129 -22.84 -2.00 0.80
C ALA A 129 -24.18 -1.96 0.06
N ASN A 130 -24.71 -0.76 -0.29
CA ASN A 130 -25.97 -0.64 -1.02
C ASN A 130 -25.86 -1.07 -2.49
N ASP A 131 -24.66 -1.04 -3.06
CA ASP A 131 -24.42 -1.51 -4.44
C ASP A 131 -24.47 -3.02 -4.58
N LEU A 132 -24.38 -3.74 -3.46
CA LEU A 132 -24.43 -5.19 -3.45
C LEU A 132 -25.86 -5.69 -3.57
N PRO A 133 -26.11 -6.78 -4.33
CA PRO A 133 -27.42 -7.42 -4.36
C PRO A 133 -27.84 -7.92 -2.98
N ALA A 134 -29.15 -8.10 -2.78
CA ALA A 134 -29.68 -8.67 -1.54
C ALA A 134 -29.21 -10.13 -1.39
N GLY A 135 -28.70 -10.49 -0.21
CA GLY A 135 -28.20 -11.82 0.10
C GLY A 135 -26.86 -11.81 0.81
N GLY A 136 -26.28 -12.97 1.03
CA GLY A 136 -24.97 -13.15 1.64
C GLY A 136 -23.83 -12.70 0.71
N VAL A 137 -22.70 -12.38 1.31
CA VAL A 137 -21.49 -11.92 0.59
C VAL A 137 -20.28 -12.78 0.99
N LEU A 138 -19.60 -13.32 -0.02
CA LEU A 138 -18.30 -13.95 0.16
C LEU A 138 -17.19 -12.90 -0.08
N VAL A 139 -16.43 -12.56 0.96
CA VAL A 139 -15.23 -11.71 0.84
C VAL A 139 -14.01 -12.63 0.76
N VAL A 140 -13.20 -12.49 -0.30
CA VAL A 140 -12.02 -13.33 -0.53
C VAL A 140 -10.75 -12.53 -0.26
N GLY A 141 -10.05 -12.86 0.83
CA GLY A 141 -8.86 -12.18 1.31
C GLY A 141 -9.10 -11.44 2.63
N ALA A 142 -8.17 -11.58 3.57
CA ALA A 142 -8.29 -11.09 4.95
C ALA A 142 -7.15 -10.13 5.35
N SER A 143 -6.56 -9.41 4.39
CA SER A 143 -5.67 -8.26 4.65
C SER A 143 -6.50 -7.01 4.92
N ALA A 144 -5.87 -5.85 5.14
CA ALA A 144 -6.54 -4.59 5.48
C ALA A 144 -7.85 -4.34 4.71
N THR A 145 -7.82 -4.39 3.39
CA THR A 145 -9.02 -4.17 2.55
C THR A 145 -10.13 -5.18 2.85
N GLY A 146 -9.76 -6.47 2.92
CA GLY A 146 -10.76 -7.53 3.11
C GLY A 146 -11.47 -7.46 4.45
N VAL A 147 -10.75 -7.15 5.53
CA VAL A 147 -11.35 -7.04 6.87
C VAL A 147 -12.22 -5.80 7.01
N GLN A 148 -11.82 -4.66 6.41
CA GLN A 148 -12.62 -3.44 6.40
C GLN A 148 -13.93 -3.62 5.63
N LEU A 149 -13.86 -4.19 4.41
CA LEU A 149 -15.06 -4.46 3.61
C LEU A 149 -15.95 -5.51 4.28
N ALA A 150 -15.38 -6.55 4.89
CA ALA A 150 -16.16 -7.55 5.62
C ALA A 150 -16.91 -6.92 6.82
N GLN A 151 -16.28 -6.02 7.55
CA GLN A 151 -16.91 -5.28 8.65
C GLN A 151 -18.07 -4.41 8.14
N GLU A 152 -17.81 -3.55 7.15
CA GLU A 152 -18.81 -2.64 6.58
C GLU A 152 -20.02 -3.39 6.04
N ILE A 153 -19.79 -4.45 5.26
CA ILE A 153 -20.85 -5.25 4.65
C ILE A 153 -21.65 -5.99 5.74
N GLN A 154 -21.00 -6.56 6.75
CA GLN A 154 -21.67 -7.23 7.86
C GLN A 154 -22.55 -6.25 8.65
N LEU A 155 -22.02 -5.06 8.97
CA LEU A 155 -22.76 -4.02 9.70
C LEU A 155 -23.94 -3.45 8.90
N SER A 156 -23.93 -3.58 7.56
CA SER A 156 -25.08 -3.24 6.72
C SER A 156 -26.26 -4.23 6.83
N GLY A 157 -26.10 -5.31 7.62
CA GLY A 157 -27.09 -6.35 7.80
C GLY A 157 -27.00 -7.53 6.81
N ARG A 158 -25.94 -7.59 5.99
CA ARG A 158 -25.68 -8.72 5.11
C ARG A 158 -24.81 -9.75 5.79
N GLN A 159 -25.15 -11.02 5.65
CA GLN A 159 -24.32 -12.12 6.14
C GLN A 159 -23.00 -12.20 5.36
N VAL A 160 -21.87 -12.11 6.06
CA VAL A 160 -20.54 -12.19 5.43
C VAL A 160 -19.86 -13.51 5.76
N THR A 161 -19.33 -14.16 4.72
CA THR A 161 -18.34 -15.23 4.83
C THR A 161 -17.00 -14.68 4.37
N LEU A 162 -15.97 -14.69 5.22
CA LEU A 162 -14.63 -14.18 4.94
C LEU A 162 -13.65 -15.35 4.70
N ALA A 163 -13.14 -15.46 3.49
CA ALA A 163 -12.11 -16.45 3.14
C ALA A 163 -10.71 -15.95 3.51
N VAL A 164 -10.12 -16.58 4.53
CA VAL A 164 -8.86 -16.17 5.17
C VAL A 164 -7.68 -16.91 4.57
N GLY A 165 -6.81 -16.17 3.88
CA GLY A 165 -5.51 -16.61 3.40
C GLY A 165 -4.36 -16.17 4.33
N GLU A 166 -3.21 -15.88 3.74
CA GLU A 166 -2.13 -15.22 4.47
C GLU A 166 -2.56 -13.80 4.84
N HIS A 167 -2.28 -13.43 6.09
CA HIS A 167 -2.61 -12.12 6.63
C HIS A 167 -1.62 -11.72 7.73
N VAL A 168 -1.61 -10.45 8.06
CA VAL A 168 -0.87 -9.89 9.19
C VAL A 168 -1.89 -9.33 10.17
N ARG A 169 -1.96 -9.94 11.35
CA ARG A 169 -2.80 -9.45 12.43
C ARG A 169 -2.23 -8.14 12.97
N GLY A 170 -3.07 -7.13 13.13
CA GLY A 170 -2.76 -5.87 13.78
C GLY A 170 -3.75 -5.56 14.89
N ARG A 171 -3.32 -4.74 15.82
CA ARG A 171 -4.14 -4.15 16.89
C ARG A 171 -3.92 -2.65 16.83
N ARG A 172 -5.00 -1.87 16.83
CA ARG A 172 -4.87 -0.41 16.64
C ARG A 172 -4.05 0.22 17.76
N MET A 173 -4.33 -0.17 19.00
CA MET A 173 -3.69 0.39 20.18
C MET A 173 -2.83 -0.65 20.90
N TYR A 174 -1.65 -0.24 21.32
CA TYR A 174 -0.78 -1.01 22.20
C TYR A 174 -0.12 -0.08 23.22
N ARG A 175 -0.13 -0.45 24.50
CA ARG A 175 0.46 0.34 25.61
C ARG A 175 0.09 1.83 25.54
N GLY A 176 -1.21 2.12 25.28
CA GLY A 176 -1.74 3.48 25.27
C GLY A 176 -1.40 4.34 24.04
N ARG A 177 -0.70 3.79 23.05
CA ARG A 177 -0.34 4.48 21.81
C ARG A 177 -0.82 3.70 20.60
N ASP A 178 -0.99 4.39 19.47
CA ASP A 178 -1.25 3.78 18.17
C ASP A 178 -0.10 2.84 17.77
N LEU A 179 -0.42 1.72 17.14
CA LEU A 179 0.60 0.77 16.69
C LEU A 179 1.54 1.38 15.63
N HIS A 180 1.04 2.27 14.78
CA HIS A 180 1.88 3.00 13.83
C HIS A 180 2.91 3.89 14.53
N TRP A 181 2.52 4.54 15.65
CA TRP A 181 3.45 5.32 16.45
C TRP A 181 4.59 4.43 16.98
N TRP A 182 4.25 3.25 17.52
CA TRP A 182 5.26 2.31 17.99
C TRP A 182 6.18 1.83 16.87
N MET A 183 5.62 1.49 15.70
CA MET A 183 6.41 1.04 14.56
C MET A 183 7.31 2.14 13.99
N ASP A 184 6.89 3.40 14.07
CA ASP A 184 7.67 4.55 13.64
C ASP A 184 8.85 4.79 14.58
N VAL A 185 8.60 5.04 15.89
CA VAL A 185 9.64 5.35 16.86
C VAL A 185 10.62 4.19 17.08
N SER A 186 10.18 2.93 16.98
CA SER A 186 11.04 1.76 17.11
C SER A 186 11.87 1.44 15.86
N GLY A 187 11.70 2.22 14.78
CA GLY A 187 12.44 2.01 13.53
C GLY A 187 11.89 0.92 12.63
N VAL A 188 10.85 0.18 13.04
CA VAL A 188 10.27 -0.93 12.23
C VAL A 188 9.81 -0.45 10.86
N LEU A 189 9.23 0.75 10.75
CA LEU A 189 8.80 1.32 9.47
C LEU A 189 9.97 1.77 8.59
N HIS A 190 11.12 2.06 9.19
CA HIS A 190 12.32 2.56 8.52
C HIS A 190 13.32 1.48 8.15
N GLU A 191 13.06 0.19 8.52
CA GLU A 191 13.89 -0.93 8.12
C GLU A 191 14.09 -0.94 6.61
N ARG A 192 15.36 -1.02 6.20
CA ARG A 192 15.76 -0.89 4.80
C ARG A 192 15.70 -2.23 4.08
N TYR A 193 15.52 -2.15 2.76
CA TYR A 193 15.44 -3.32 1.86
C TYR A 193 16.75 -4.13 1.82
N ASP A 194 17.88 -3.48 2.06
CA ASP A 194 19.23 -4.05 2.07
C ASP A 194 19.66 -4.59 3.45
N GLU A 195 18.81 -4.44 4.48
CA GLU A 195 19.00 -4.94 5.83
C GLU A 195 18.21 -6.24 6.09
N VAL A 196 17.34 -6.65 5.18
CA VAL A 196 16.53 -7.88 5.37
C VAL A 196 17.10 -9.07 4.62
N ASP A 197 17.02 -10.26 5.21
CA ASP A 197 17.55 -11.50 4.64
C ASP A 197 16.90 -11.87 3.30
N ASP A 198 15.60 -11.61 3.11
CA ASP A 198 14.85 -11.98 1.91
C ASP A 198 13.85 -10.87 1.55
N ILE A 199 14.31 -9.91 0.76
CA ILE A 199 13.49 -8.78 0.29
C ILE A 199 12.33 -9.23 -0.61
N VAL A 200 12.49 -10.31 -1.38
CA VAL A 200 11.43 -10.83 -2.25
C VAL A 200 10.26 -11.35 -1.40
N ARG A 201 10.56 -11.99 -0.28
CA ARG A 201 9.57 -12.45 0.68
C ARG A 201 8.97 -11.27 1.45
N ALA A 202 9.79 -10.32 1.88
CA ALA A 202 9.35 -9.14 2.63
C ALA A 202 8.35 -8.29 1.83
N ARG A 203 8.59 -8.07 0.54
CA ARG A 203 7.67 -7.36 -0.39
C ARG A 203 6.31 -8.05 -0.60
N ARG A 204 6.18 -9.33 -0.25
CA ARG A 204 4.94 -10.09 -0.40
C ARG A 204 4.10 -10.16 0.88
N VAL A 205 4.59 -9.57 1.95
CA VAL A 205 3.84 -9.53 3.22
C VAL A 205 2.56 -8.72 2.99
N PRO A 206 1.38 -9.30 3.31
CA PRO A 206 0.12 -8.59 3.16
C PRO A 206 0.03 -7.37 4.09
N SER A 207 -0.78 -6.39 3.73
CA SER A 207 -1.09 -5.25 4.59
C SER A 207 -1.72 -5.71 5.91
N MET A 208 -1.30 -5.09 7.01
CA MET A 208 -1.79 -5.40 8.36
C MET A 208 -3.29 -5.14 8.49
N GLN A 209 -3.98 -5.99 9.27
CA GLN A 209 -5.40 -5.84 9.58
C GLN A 209 -5.61 -4.63 10.50
N LEU A 210 -5.77 -3.47 9.89
CA LEU A 210 -6.04 -2.19 10.55
C LEU A 210 -7.13 -1.44 9.77
N ALA A 211 -7.80 -0.52 10.45
CA ALA A 211 -8.72 0.44 9.86
C ALA A 211 -8.51 1.81 10.49
N GLY A 212 -8.63 2.86 9.70
CA GLY A 212 -8.75 4.22 10.19
C GLY A 212 -10.22 4.51 10.48
N THR A 213 -10.66 4.28 11.70
CA THR A 213 -12.04 4.51 12.11
C THR A 213 -12.11 5.48 13.28
N ASP A 214 -13.16 6.29 13.30
CA ASP A 214 -13.48 7.09 14.46
C ASP A 214 -13.69 6.15 15.66
N GLY A 215 -13.01 6.43 16.78
CA GLY A 215 -13.08 5.57 17.98
C GLY A 215 -12.11 4.37 17.97
N LEU A 216 -11.15 4.30 17.05
CA LEU A 216 -10.06 3.30 17.03
C LEU A 216 -10.55 1.85 17.05
N SER A 217 -11.63 1.55 16.33
CA SER A 217 -12.23 0.21 16.33
C SER A 217 -11.31 -0.84 15.73
N GLU A 218 -11.31 -2.01 16.33
CA GLU A 218 -10.55 -3.15 15.87
C GLU A 218 -11.25 -3.86 14.71
N VAL A 219 -10.46 -4.36 13.78
CA VAL A 219 -10.93 -5.09 12.59
C VAL A 219 -10.23 -6.43 12.41
N ASP A 220 -9.58 -6.94 13.45
CA ASP A 220 -9.00 -8.28 13.41
C ASP A 220 -10.09 -9.37 13.31
N LEU A 221 -9.69 -10.61 13.07
CA LEU A 221 -10.65 -11.71 12.88
C LEU A 221 -11.52 -11.96 14.10
N ASN A 222 -11.04 -11.68 15.33
CA ASN A 222 -11.83 -11.80 16.54
C ASN A 222 -12.94 -10.74 16.59
N ALA A 223 -12.61 -9.49 16.25
CA ALA A 223 -13.59 -8.42 16.16
C ALA A 223 -14.66 -8.71 15.10
N LEU A 224 -14.25 -9.23 13.94
CA LEU A 224 -15.19 -9.60 12.87
C LEU A 224 -16.11 -10.76 13.26
N THR A 225 -15.59 -11.79 13.90
CA THR A 225 -16.42 -12.92 14.36
C THR A 225 -17.39 -12.49 15.46
N ALA A 226 -17.01 -11.54 16.31
CA ALA A 226 -17.89 -10.99 17.35
C ALA A 226 -19.13 -10.28 16.77
N ILE A 227 -19.04 -9.70 15.58
CA ILE A 227 -20.18 -9.08 14.87
C ILE A 227 -20.89 -10.04 13.92
N GLY A 228 -20.51 -11.32 13.90
CA GLY A 228 -21.20 -12.38 13.15
C GLY A 228 -20.58 -12.73 11.78
N VAL A 229 -19.41 -12.21 11.43
CA VAL A 229 -18.70 -12.64 10.21
C VAL A 229 -18.26 -14.09 10.38
N GLN A 230 -18.60 -14.94 9.42
CA GLN A 230 -18.13 -16.33 9.37
C GLN A 230 -16.75 -16.39 8.72
N ILE A 231 -15.74 -16.82 9.46
CA ILE A 231 -14.39 -17.02 8.89
C ILE A 231 -14.21 -18.47 8.40
N VAL A 232 -13.63 -18.61 7.20
CA VAL A 232 -13.31 -19.88 6.56
C VAL A 232 -11.87 -19.86 6.06
N GLY A 233 -11.32 -21.00 5.68
CA GLY A 233 -9.97 -21.07 5.13
C GLY A 233 -9.86 -20.36 3.76
N ARG A 234 -8.64 -20.25 3.24
CA ARG A 234 -8.39 -19.69 1.90
C ARG A 234 -9.25 -20.37 0.85
N LEU A 235 -9.93 -19.60 0.00
CA LEU A 235 -10.61 -20.13 -1.17
C LEU A 235 -9.61 -20.87 -2.06
N ALA A 236 -9.83 -22.16 -2.26
CA ALA A 236 -8.96 -22.99 -3.09
C ALA A 236 -9.46 -23.02 -4.54
N THR A 237 -10.76 -23.26 -4.73
CA THR A 237 -11.40 -23.32 -6.05
C THR A 237 -12.93 -23.22 -5.89
N VAL A 238 -13.62 -23.11 -7.02
CA VAL A 238 -15.08 -23.28 -7.12
C VAL A 238 -15.36 -24.42 -8.08
N ARG A 239 -16.26 -25.33 -7.73
CA ARG A 239 -16.70 -26.44 -8.58
C ARG A 239 -18.19 -26.68 -8.38
N GLU A 240 -18.93 -26.80 -9.46
CA GLU A 240 -20.37 -27.11 -9.42
C GLU A 240 -21.15 -26.22 -8.45
N ASN A 241 -20.89 -24.90 -8.52
CA ASN A 241 -21.45 -23.88 -7.65
C ASN A 241 -21.06 -24.00 -6.15
N VAL A 242 -20.07 -24.83 -5.82
CA VAL A 242 -19.57 -24.99 -4.45
C VAL A 242 -18.18 -24.35 -4.33
N ALA A 243 -18.04 -23.40 -3.43
CA ALA A 243 -16.75 -22.85 -3.03
C ALA A 243 -16.06 -23.83 -2.06
N LEU A 244 -14.81 -24.19 -2.38
CA LEU A 244 -13.99 -25.09 -1.58
C LEU A 244 -12.90 -24.31 -0.86
N PHE A 245 -12.77 -24.52 0.45
CA PHE A 245 -11.83 -23.82 1.29
C PHE A 245 -10.73 -24.75 1.84
N SER A 246 -9.55 -24.18 2.01
CA SER A 246 -8.41 -24.88 2.60
C SER A 246 -8.64 -25.16 4.09
N GLY A 247 -8.24 -26.34 4.56
CA GLY A 247 -8.24 -26.70 5.98
C GLY A 247 -7.17 -25.99 6.84
N SER A 248 -6.38 -25.08 6.26
CA SER A 248 -5.24 -24.44 6.94
C SER A 248 -5.59 -23.18 7.75
N LEU A 249 -6.87 -22.88 7.98
CA LEU A 249 -7.31 -21.68 8.68
C LEU A 249 -6.58 -21.51 10.03
N ARG A 250 -6.61 -22.55 10.89
CA ARG A 250 -5.96 -22.53 12.20
C ARG A 250 -4.47 -22.17 12.10
N ASN A 251 -3.71 -22.85 11.25
CA ASN A 251 -2.29 -22.61 11.09
C ASN A 251 -1.99 -21.18 10.59
N LYS A 252 -2.86 -20.61 9.74
CA LYS A 252 -2.69 -19.23 9.25
C LYS A 252 -2.94 -18.21 10.36
N CYS A 253 -3.94 -18.43 11.21
CA CYS A 253 -4.22 -17.59 12.36
C CYS A 253 -3.11 -17.68 13.41
N GLU A 254 -2.67 -18.89 13.78
CA GLU A 254 -1.56 -19.09 14.73
C GLU A 254 -0.26 -18.40 14.24
N LEU A 255 0.04 -18.47 12.95
CA LEU A 255 1.20 -17.79 12.38
C LEU A 255 1.05 -16.25 12.44
N ALA A 256 -0.13 -15.72 12.20
CA ALA A 256 -0.39 -14.29 12.30
C ALA A 256 -0.29 -13.80 13.76
N ASP A 257 -0.81 -14.58 14.72
CA ASP A 257 -0.69 -14.30 16.15
C ASP A 257 0.78 -14.32 16.61
N LEU A 258 1.56 -15.30 16.14
CA LEU A 258 3.00 -15.36 16.42
C LEU A 258 3.76 -14.14 15.89
N LYS A 259 3.42 -13.69 14.68
CA LYS A 259 4.04 -12.48 14.08
C LYS A 259 3.69 -11.23 14.88
N LEU A 260 2.42 -11.07 15.28
CA LEU A 260 2.02 -9.96 16.16
C LEU A 260 2.81 -10.01 17.47
N GLY A 261 2.89 -11.18 18.12
CA GLY A 261 3.67 -11.34 19.34
C GLY A 261 5.13 -10.92 19.21
N ARG A 262 5.78 -11.24 18.08
CA ARG A 262 7.16 -10.81 17.79
C ARG A 262 7.27 -9.30 17.63
N LEU A 263 6.33 -8.66 16.90
CA LEU A 263 6.30 -7.20 16.78
C LEU A 263 6.15 -6.54 18.15
N LEU A 264 5.23 -7.03 18.99
CA LEU A 264 5.05 -6.49 20.34
C LEU A 264 6.28 -6.67 21.22
N ASN A 265 7.02 -7.78 21.10
CA ASN A 265 8.29 -7.97 21.80
C ASN A 265 9.33 -6.93 21.36
N THR A 266 9.47 -6.70 20.05
CA THR A 266 10.39 -5.66 19.53
C THR A 266 10.03 -4.27 20.09
N ILE A 267 8.75 -3.94 20.16
CA ILE A 267 8.26 -2.68 20.75
C ILE A 267 8.60 -2.60 22.25
N ASP A 268 8.37 -3.70 23.00
CA ASP A 268 8.65 -3.73 24.44
C ASP A 268 10.15 -3.59 24.72
N GLU A 269 11.01 -4.30 23.98
CA GLU A 269 12.46 -4.20 24.07
C GLU A 269 12.96 -2.77 23.76
N TRP A 270 12.36 -2.16 22.73
CA TRP A 270 12.67 -0.78 22.38
C TRP A 270 12.24 0.20 23.48
N ALA A 271 11.03 0.05 24.04
CA ALA A 271 10.52 0.90 25.13
C ALA A 271 11.41 0.84 26.37
N ILE A 272 11.86 -0.36 26.75
CA ILE A 272 12.81 -0.55 27.87
C ILE A 272 14.14 0.15 27.57
N THR A 273 14.71 -0.11 26.38
CA THR A 273 16.03 0.42 26.00
C THR A 273 16.04 1.94 25.94
N ASN A 274 14.93 2.55 25.57
CA ASN A 274 14.79 4.01 25.42
C ASN A 274 14.15 4.71 26.63
N GLY A 275 13.98 4.00 27.75
CA GLY A 275 13.51 4.58 29.01
C GLY A 275 12.03 4.99 29.03
N LEU A 276 11.22 4.45 28.11
CA LEU A 276 9.79 4.72 28.00
C LEU A 276 8.93 3.75 28.79
N ASP A 277 9.49 2.65 29.29
CA ASP A 277 8.75 1.54 29.89
C ASP A 277 7.90 1.98 31.09
N ASP A 278 8.41 2.87 31.94
CA ASP A 278 7.72 3.41 33.11
C ASP A 278 6.68 4.49 32.78
N SER A 279 6.69 5.05 31.56
CA SER A 279 5.83 6.16 31.15
C SER A 279 4.63 5.73 30.32
N VAL A 280 4.53 4.45 29.96
CA VAL A 280 3.44 3.86 29.19
C VAL A 280 2.82 2.68 29.97
N PRO A 281 1.57 2.26 29.67
CA PRO A 281 0.97 1.08 30.28
C PRO A 281 1.86 -0.17 30.15
N PRO A 282 1.78 -1.11 31.11
CA PRO A 282 2.63 -2.31 31.09
C PRO A 282 2.42 -3.16 29.84
N PRO A 283 3.41 -3.95 29.43
CA PRO A 283 3.28 -4.90 28.33
C PRO A 283 2.14 -5.87 28.56
N HIS A 284 1.40 -6.16 27.51
CA HIS A 284 0.35 -7.18 27.52
C HIS A 284 0.34 -7.96 26.20
N ARG A 285 -0.38 -9.08 26.18
CA ARG A 285 -0.58 -9.87 24.98
C ARG A 285 -2.08 -10.00 24.71
N PHE A 286 -2.43 -10.02 23.45
CA PHE A 286 -3.82 -10.16 23.02
C PHE A 286 -4.20 -11.63 22.96
N GLU A 287 -5.49 -11.91 23.21
CA GLU A 287 -6.03 -13.25 23.07
C GLU A 287 -5.79 -13.78 21.65
N PRO A 288 -5.42 -15.05 21.51
CA PRO A 288 -5.24 -15.67 20.19
C PRO A 288 -6.49 -15.56 19.33
N THR A 289 -6.29 -15.65 18.02
CA THR A 289 -7.41 -15.68 17.08
C THR A 289 -8.27 -16.94 17.31
N VAL A 290 -9.55 -16.72 17.59
CA VAL A 290 -10.52 -17.80 17.83
C VAL A 290 -10.92 -18.41 16.48
N VAL A 291 -10.58 -19.70 16.29
CA VAL A 291 -10.91 -20.44 15.08
C VAL A 291 -11.96 -21.50 15.42
N PRO A 292 -13.05 -21.62 14.62
CA PRO A 292 -14.03 -22.68 14.82
C PRO A 292 -13.37 -24.08 14.93
N SER A 293 -13.87 -24.93 15.81
CA SER A 293 -13.37 -26.31 15.97
C SER A 293 -13.50 -27.14 14.69
N SER A 294 -14.56 -26.86 13.92
CA SER A 294 -14.84 -27.49 12.61
C SER A 294 -15.11 -26.39 11.58
N PRO A 295 -14.04 -25.79 10.99
CA PRO A 295 -14.22 -24.75 9.98
C PRO A 295 -14.94 -25.30 8.75
N THR A 296 -15.83 -24.49 8.17
CA THR A 296 -16.52 -24.81 6.92
C THR A 296 -15.49 -24.98 5.81
N LEU A 297 -15.48 -26.15 5.16
CA LEU A 297 -14.59 -26.45 4.02
C LEU A 297 -15.29 -26.32 2.67
N MET A 298 -16.61 -26.30 2.65
CA MET A 298 -17.43 -26.22 1.44
C MET A 298 -18.60 -25.29 1.68
N LEU A 299 -18.90 -24.43 0.73
CA LEU A 299 -20.07 -23.54 0.75
C LEU A 299 -20.75 -23.62 -0.62
N ASP A 300 -21.96 -24.15 -0.65
CA ASP A 300 -22.82 -24.08 -1.82
C ASP A 300 -23.25 -22.62 -2.00
N LEU A 301 -22.81 -21.99 -3.06
CA LEU A 301 -23.00 -20.56 -3.29
C LEU A 301 -24.47 -20.20 -3.54
N GLU A 302 -25.23 -21.07 -4.19
CA GLU A 302 -26.64 -20.83 -4.50
C GLU A 302 -27.53 -21.13 -3.27
N ARG A 303 -27.41 -22.34 -2.71
CA ARG A 303 -28.17 -22.74 -1.53
C ARG A 303 -27.74 -21.99 -0.27
N GLY A 304 -26.48 -21.59 -0.19
CA GLY A 304 -25.95 -20.74 0.88
C GLY A 304 -26.38 -19.28 0.79
N GLY A 305 -27.14 -18.91 -0.24
CA GLY A 305 -27.68 -17.56 -0.41
C GLY A 305 -26.62 -16.49 -0.69
N ILE A 306 -25.48 -16.88 -1.26
CA ILE A 306 -24.43 -15.93 -1.64
C ILE A 306 -24.83 -15.21 -2.92
N ALA A 307 -25.08 -13.91 -2.81
CA ALA A 307 -25.48 -13.06 -3.93
C ALA A 307 -24.32 -12.29 -4.55
N ALA A 308 -23.23 -12.09 -3.79
CA ALA A 308 -22.06 -11.39 -4.28
C ALA A 308 -20.75 -12.00 -3.76
N VAL A 309 -19.68 -11.80 -4.51
CA VAL A 309 -18.30 -12.00 -4.05
C VAL A 309 -17.51 -10.72 -4.20
N VAL A 310 -16.70 -10.38 -3.20
CA VAL A 310 -15.73 -9.27 -3.24
C VAL A 310 -14.32 -9.85 -3.23
N TRP A 311 -13.59 -9.62 -4.31
CA TRP A 311 -12.23 -10.11 -4.50
C TRP A 311 -11.21 -9.18 -3.85
N ALA A 312 -11.08 -9.24 -2.52
CA ALA A 312 -10.07 -8.50 -1.75
C ALA A 312 -8.71 -9.22 -1.72
N SER A 313 -8.35 -9.86 -2.84
CA SER A 313 -7.18 -10.73 -3.00
C SER A 313 -5.91 -10.00 -3.43
N GLY A 314 -5.88 -8.67 -3.25
CA GLY A 314 -4.75 -7.80 -3.52
C GLY A 314 -4.78 -7.18 -4.92
N PHE A 315 -3.65 -6.57 -5.28
CA PHE A 315 -3.48 -5.84 -6.53
C PHE A 315 -2.19 -6.26 -7.22
N ARG A 316 -2.06 -5.88 -8.48
CA ARG A 316 -0.83 -6.02 -9.27
C ARG A 316 -0.54 -4.71 -9.99
N PRO A 317 0.73 -4.34 -10.17
CA PRO A 317 1.08 -3.23 -11.05
C PRO A 317 0.70 -3.56 -12.50
N ASP A 318 0.44 -2.54 -13.29
CA ASP A 318 0.21 -2.65 -14.73
C ASP A 318 1.37 -2.00 -15.48
N TYR A 319 2.16 -2.82 -16.14
CA TYR A 319 3.28 -2.42 -16.98
C TYR A 319 3.06 -2.79 -18.46
N SER A 320 1.80 -2.98 -18.89
CA SER A 320 1.47 -3.35 -20.28
C SER A 320 1.90 -2.29 -21.33
N TRP A 321 2.13 -1.07 -20.88
CA TRP A 321 2.61 0.07 -21.66
C TRP A 321 4.14 0.22 -21.69
N LEU A 322 4.87 -0.61 -20.93
CA LEU A 322 6.34 -0.53 -20.84
C LEU A 322 6.99 -1.46 -21.86
N ASP A 323 7.56 -0.89 -22.92
CA ASP A 323 8.33 -1.59 -23.96
C ASP A 323 9.84 -1.51 -23.67
N VAL A 324 10.21 -2.01 -22.48
CA VAL A 324 11.60 -2.15 -22.03
C VAL A 324 11.71 -3.49 -21.29
N GLU A 325 12.70 -4.32 -21.62
CA GLU A 325 12.87 -5.67 -21.09
C GLU A 325 13.38 -5.71 -19.66
N VAL A 326 12.62 -5.16 -18.73
CA VAL A 326 12.95 -5.07 -17.29
C VAL A 326 11.96 -5.80 -16.39
N VAL A 327 10.87 -6.33 -16.96
CA VAL A 327 9.81 -7.02 -16.22
C VAL A 327 10.14 -8.51 -16.12
N ASP A 328 10.10 -9.07 -14.92
CA ASP A 328 10.32 -10.49 -14.67
C ASP A 328 9.09 -11.35 -15.04
N ALA A 329 9.26 -12.68 -14.99
CA ALA A 329 8.17 -13.64 -15.27
C ALA A 329 6.97 -13.53 -14.30
N LYS A 330 7.08 -12.78 -13.21
CA LYS A 330 6.00 -12.52 -12.24
C LYS A 330 5.31 -11.17 -12.47
N GLY A 331 5.72 -10.43 -13.51
CA GLY A 331 5.19 -9.12 -13.84
C GLY A 331 5.73 -7.98 -12.98
N MET A 332 6.91 -8.16 -12.36
CA MET A 332 7.56 -7.14 -11.53
C MET A 332 8.80 -6.59 -12.23
N ILE A 333 9.03 -5.29 -12.13
CA ILE A 333 10.27 -4.68 -12.63
C ILE A 333 11.43 -5.07 -11.71
N ARG A 334 12.54 -5.51 -12.31
CA ARG A 334 13.80 -5.78 -11.59
C ARG A 334 14.49 -4.46 -11.27
N HIS A 335 14.78 -4.24 -10.00
CA HIS A 335 15.39 -3.00 -9.51
C HIS A 335 16.18 -3.22 -8.22
N ASP A 336 17.13 -2.35 -7.96
CA ASP A 336 17.82 -2.22 -6.69
C ASP A 336 17.39 -0.90 -6.03
N GLY A 337 16.65 -0.97 -4.92
CA GLY A 337 16.14 0.20 -4.21
C GLY A 337 15.44 1.25 -5.10
N GLY A 338 14.76 0.82 -6.17
CA GLY A 338 14.10 1.73 -7.12
C GLY A 338 14.92 2.11 -8.34
N VAL A 339 16.22 1.82 -8.38
CA VAL A 339 17.06 2.01 -9.56
C VAL A 339 16.95 0.78 -10.46
N VAL A 340 16.54 0.94 -11.71
CA VAL A 340 16.42 -0.16 -12.67
C VAL A 340 17.77 -0.39 -13.34
N THR A 341 18.56 -1.31 -12.80
CA THR A 341 19.97 -1.52 -13.21
C THR A 341 20.13 -1.94 -14.67
N GLU A 342 19.17 -2.68 -15.22
CA GLU A 342 19.15 -3.13 -16.62
C GLU A 342 18.68 -2.05 -17.61
N ALA A 343 18.18 -0.92 -17.10
CA ALA A 343 17.70 0.22 -17.86
C ALA A 343 18.18 1.54 -17.26
N PRO A 344 19.48 1.91 -17.45
CA PRO A 344 20.04 3.13 -16.89
C PRO A 344 19.17 4.36 -17.21
N GLY A 345 18.94 5.21 -16.20
CA GLY A 345 18.04 6.35 -16.31
C GLY A 345 16.56 6.03 -16.03
N MET A 346 16.21 4.76 -15.75
CA MET A 346 14.86 4.38 -15.32
C MET A 346 14.82 4.14 -13.82
N TYR A 347 13.79 4.69 -13.17
CA TYR A 347 13.59 4.63 -11.73
C TYR A 347 12.15 4.26 -11.38
N LEU A 348 11.96 3.70 -10.18
CA LEU A 348 10.66 3.38 -9.58
C LEU A 348 10.49 4.16 -8.28
N ILE A 349 9.25 4.60 -7.98
CA ILE A 349 8.89 5.18 -6.68
C ILE A 349 7.49 4.72 -6.25
N GLY A 350 7.23 4.72 -4.92
CA GLY A 350 5.91 4.41 -4.36
C GLY A 350 5.53 2.92 -4.39
N MET A 351 6.51 2.03 -4.56
CA MET A 351 6.28 0.59 -4.51
C MET A 351 6.41 0.06 -3.06
N PRO A 352 5.66 -1.00 -2.69
CA PRO A 352 5.79 -1.60 -1.37
C PRO A 352 7.22 -2.05 -1.08
N PHE A 353 7.76 -1.63 0.06
CA PHE A 353 9.12 -1.92 0.50
C PHE A 353 10.17 -1.71 -0.61
N LEU A 354 10.08 -0.56 -1.29
CA LEU A 354 11.01 -0.20 -2.35
C LEU A 354 12.42 -0.03 -1.78
N ARG A 355 12.56 0.86 -0.80
CA ARG A 355 13.78 1.10 -0.02
C ARG A 355 13.57 0.89 1.48
N ARG A 356 12.37 1.22 1.99
CA ARG A 356 11.97 1.09 3.40
C ARG A 356 10.59 0.42 3.51
N ARG A 357 10.23 -0.09 4.68
CA ARG A 357 8.90 -0.69 4.88
C ARG A 357 7.77 0.29 4.61
N ASN A 358 7.96 1.57 4.92
CA ASN A 358 6.98 2.64 4.66
C ASN A 358 7.04 3.23 3.24
N SER A 359 7.85 2.73 2.32
CA SER A 359 8.02 3.27 0.94
C SER A 359 6.71 3.55 0.19
N SER A 360 5.65 2.81 0.48
CA SER A 360 4.32 3.00 -0.15
C SER A 360 3.37 3.90 0.67
N PHE A 361 3.84 4.46 1.79
CA PHE A 361 3.09 5.41 2.59
C PHE A 361 3.33 6.83 2.07
N ILE A 362 2.46 7.78 2.46
CA ILE A 362 2.60 9.18 2.04
C ILE A 362 3.92 9.76 2.56
N ASP A 363 4.26 9.54 3.84
CA ASP A 363 5.51 9.98 4.46
C ASP A 363 6.75 9.26 3.93
N GLY A 364 6.67 7.94 3.72
CA GLY A 364 7.79 7.14 3.26
C GLY A 364 8.24 7.44 1.84
N ALA A 365 7.35 8.00 1.00
CA ALA A 365 7.70 8.41 -0.35
C ALA A 365 8.72 9.56 -0.39
N CYS A 366 8.79 10.39 0.66
CA CYS A 366 9.73 11.51 0.76
C CYS A 366 11.18 11.05 0.81
N ASP A 367 11.47 10.14 1.74
CA ASP A 367 12.84 9.63 1.95
C ASP A 367 13.33 8.84 0.73
N ASP A 368 12.44 8.04 0.14
CA ASP A 368 12.75 7.31 -1.08
C ASP A 368 13.00 8.22 -2.27
N ALA A 369 12.24 9.33 -2.39
CA ALA A 369 12.44 10.32 -3.43
C ALA A 369 13.80 11.03 -3.29
N GLN A 370 14.22 11.39 -2.08
CA GLN A 370 15.52 12.00 -1.82
C GLN A 370 16.66 11.06 -2.24
N ASP A 371 16.61 9.80 -1.85
CA ASP A 371 17.61 8.80 -2.22
C ASP A 371 17.67 8.59 -3.74
N LEU A 372 16.52 8.56 -4.43
CA LEU A 372 16.46 8.34 -5.86
C LEU A 372 16.93 9.56 -6.67
N VAL A 373 16.68 10.79 -6.17
CA VAL A 373 17.16 12.03 -6.82
C VAL A 373 18.68 12.08 -6.86
N VAL A 374 19.37 11.58 -5.85
CA VAL A 374 20.85 11.49 -5.85
C VAL A 374 21.31 10.60 -7.01
N ALA A 375 20.79 9.39 -7.13
CA ALA A 375 21.15 8.47 -8.21
C ALA A 375 20.76 9.01 -9.61
N LEU A 376 19.65 9.74 -9.70
CA LEU A 376 19.21 10.39 -10.92
C LEU A 376 20.16 11.52 -11.35
N ALA A 377 20.58 12.35 -10.39
CA ALA A 377 21.53 13.45 -10.65
C ALA A 377 22.88 12.91 -11.11
N GLU A 378 23.43 11.90 -10.43
CA GLU A 378 24.68 11.23 -10.84
C GLU A 378 24.60 10.67 -12.27
N HIS A 379 23.47 10.08 -12.63
CA HIS A 379 23.25 9.59 -14.00
C HIS A 379 23.24 10.71 -15.03
N LEU A 380 22.56 11.83 -14.75
CA LEU A 380 22.52 12.99 -15.66
C LEU A 380 23.89 13.66 -15.82
N ASP A 381 24.67 13.78 -14.75
CA ASP A 381 26.03 14.31 -14.77
C ASP A 381 26.96 13.42 -15.61
N GLY A 382 26.81 12.10 -15.55
CA GLY A 382 27.51 11.14 -16.41
C GLY A 382 27.18 11.35 -17.88
N ILE A 383 25.92 11.52 -18.25
CA ILE A 383 25.49 11.82 -19.63
C ILE A 383 26.06 13.16 -20.12
N ALA A 384 26.03 14.20 -19.28
CA ALA A 384 26.55 15.52 -19.61
C ALA A 384 28.07 15.46 -19.91
N THR A 385 28.80 14.69 -19.11
CA THR A 385 30.24 14.46 -19.30
C THR A 385 30.53 13.74 -20.64
N ASP A 386 29.79 12.67 -20.93
CA ASP A 386 29.92 11.93 -22.18
C ASP A 386 29.58 12.80 -23.42
N ARG A 387 28.54 13.63 -23.33
CA ARG A 387 28.18 14.59 -24.39
C ARG A 387 29.22 15.72 -24.55
N GLY A 388 29.83 16.14 -23.43
CA GLY A 388 30.88 17.17 -23.42
C GLY A 388 32.20 16.71 -24.05
N THR A 389 32.49 15.43 -24.00
CA THR A 389 33.68 14.84 -24.66
C THR A 389 33.52 14.71 -26.18
N VAL A 390 32.28 14.77 -26.70
CA VAL A 390 31.99 14.67 -28.15
C VAL A 390 31.83 16.03 -28.81
N GLY A 391 31.75 17.16 -28.06
CA GLY A 391 31.55 18.49 -28.65
C GLY A 391 32.05 19.62 -27.74
N ALA A 392 33.34 19.98 -27.88
CA ALA A 392 33.87 21.19 -27.28
C ALA A 392 33.34 22.44 -28.00
N SER A 393 32.26 23.02 -27.50
CA SER A 393 31.92 24.42 -27.72
C SER A 393 31.23 24.98 -26.47
N ARG A 394 31.93 25.92 -25.82
CA ARG A 394 31.50 26.61 -24.59
C ARG A 394 30.25 27.45 -24.84
N VAL A 395 29.24 27.27 -24.00
CA VAL A 395 28.35 28.35 -23.56
C VAL A 395 28.29 28.28 -22.04
N THR A 396 28.83 29.30 -21.39
CA THR A 396 28.75 29.51 -19.95
C THR A 396 27.44 30.23 -19.66
N ASP A 397 26.50 29.55 -19.02
CA ASP A 397 25.45 30.23 -18.29
C ASP A 397 25.35 29.64 -16.86
N SER A 398 25.47 30.54 -15.91
CA SER A 398 25.54 30.30 -14.50
C SER A 398 24.19 29.86 -13.95
N VAL A 399 24.15 28.63 -13.45
CA VAL A 399 23.05 28.13 -12.61
C VAL A 399 23.32 28.56 -11.18
N PRO A 400 22.36 29.16 -10.44
CA PRO A 400 22.54 29.48 -9.04
C PRO A 400 22.61 28.19 -8.21
N GLU A 401 23.60 28.13 -7.31
CA GLU A 401 23.76 27.02 -6.36
C GLU A 401 22.50 26.83 -5.52
N PRO A 402 22.08 25.58 -5.33
CA PRO A 402 21.02 25.29 -4.36
C PRO A 402 21.54 25.56 -2.95
N ARG A 403 20.84 26.41 -2.20
CA ARG A 403 21.09 26.60 -0.78
C ARG A 403 20.90 25.27 -0.08
N THR A 404 21.99 24.74 0.47
CA THR A 404 21.98 23.67 1.44
C THR A 404 21.54 24.22 2.78
N ASP A 405 20.24 24.39 2.97
CA ASP A 405 19.68 24.43 4.30
C ASP A 405 19.51 22.98 4.76
N SER A 406 20.35 22.60 5.68
CA SER A 406 20.27 21.33 6.40
C SER A 406 18.96 21.31 7.20
N LEU A 407 17.90 20.83 6.61
CA LEU A 407 16.70 20.44 7.35
C LEU A 407 17.02 19.13 8.09
N ARG A 408 17.64 19.27 9.24
CA ARG A 408 17.55 18.27 10.30
C ARG A 408 16.07 18.14 10.62
N SER A 409 15.58 16.91 10.60
CA SER A 409 14.27 16.54 11.09
C SER A 409 14.18 16.95 12.56
N ASP A 410 13.57 18.10 12.82
CA ASP A 410 13.09 18.44 14.15
C ASP A 410 11.82 17.61 14.40
N SER A 411 12.03 16.33 14.67
CA SER A 411 11.07 15.61 15.51
C SER A 411 11.16 16.27 16.88
N PRO A 412 10.07 16.78 17.45
CA PRO A 412 10.11 17.38 18.76
C PRO A 412 10.68 16.36 19.75
N PRO A 413 11.51 16.78 20.70
CA PRO A 413 12.06 15.87 21.70
C PRO A 413 10.91 15.19 22.44
N LEU A 414 11.04 13.90 22.70
CA LEU A 414 10.06 13.02 23.33
C LEU A 414 9.43 13.58 24.63
N THR A 415 10.02 14.59 25.22
CA THR A 415 9.56 15.32 26.40
C THR A 415 8.41 16.29 26.13
N GLU A 416 8.12 16.68 24.89
CA GLU A 416 6.99 17.57 24.56
C GLU A 416 5.75 16.82 24.06
N LEU A 417 5.83 15.49 23.88
CA LEU A 417 4.72 14.64 23.45
C LEU A 417 4.13 13.77 24.59
N LEU A 418 4.54 14.01 25.81
CA LEU A 418 3.94 13.46 27.04
C LEU A 418 2.96 14.50 27.67
#